data_8e31e018ad60b4e7c362552ae4fed038
#
_entry.id   8e31e018ad60b4e7c362552ae4fed038
#
_cell.length_a   1.000
_cell.length_b   1.000
_cell.length_c   1.000
_cell.angle_alpha   90.00
_cell.angle_beta   90.00
_cell.angle_gamma   90.00
#
_symmetry.space_group_name_H-M   'P 1'
#
loop_
_entity.id
_entity.type
_entity.pdbx_description
1 polymer ?
#
loop_
_entity_poly.entity_id
_entity_poly.type
_entity_poly.pdbx_seq_one_letter_code
_entity_poly.pdbx_strand_id
1 'polypeptide(L)'
;MKTERVKPMVQTESLGSEVKALLLGNIRDYAMYIALVVIFVIFTVATKGLFLSSRNLINLVNQTGYVAVLAIGMTLILIIKHIDLSVGFVAGFTGAIAAILLMKGWNVWLVIPTVLACGVLVGVYQGFLVTKIKVPAFVTTLAGMFIFRGLLSLVTAGTGTIIVRNRTFLQLSNGY
;
A
#
# COMPACT_ATOMS: atom_id res chain seq x y z
N MET A 1 0.40 -72.17 -27.23
CA MET A 1 0.81 -71.21 -26.18
C MET A 1 1.25 -69.91 -26.86
N LYS A 2 0.28 -68.96 -27.04
CA LYS A 2 0.50 -67.68 -27.78
C LYS A 2 0.84 -66.62 -26.75
N THR A 3 2.08 -66.16 -26.75
CA THR A 3 2.52 -65.03 -25.94
C THR A 3 2.02 -63.75 -26.57
N GLU A 4 1.05 -63.15 -25.96
CA GLU A 4 0.52 -61.83 -26.28
C GLU A 4 1.49 -60.76 -25.77
N ARG A 5 2.13 -60.03 -26.69
CA ARG A 5 3.02 -58.89 -26.39
C ARG A 5 2.12 -57.71 -26.05
N VAL A 6 2.05 -57.35 -24.80
CA VAL A 6 1.51 -56.08 -24.33
C VAL A 6 2.44 -54.97 -24.77
N LYS A 7 2.02 -54.15 -25.76
CA LYS A 7 2.65 -52.89 -26.10
C LYS A 7 2.35 -51.88 -24.99
N PRO A 8 3.36 -51.26 -24.40
CA PRO A 8 3.10 -50.07 -23.58
C PRO A 8 2.66 -48.93 -24.48
N MET A 9 1.40 -48.55 -24.42
CA MET A 9 0.95 -47.26 -24.96
C MET A 9 1.45 -46.15 -24.01
N VAL A 10 2.61 -45.63 -24.27
CA VAL A 10 3.03 -44.34 -23.72
C VAL A 10 2.20 -43.30 -24.46
N GLN A 11 1.08 -42.90 -23.85
CA GLN A 11 0.37 -41.70 -24.30
C GLN A 11 1.27 -40.52 -23.95
N THR A 12 1.94 -39.97 -24.97
CA THR A 12 2.49 -38.62 -24.92
C THR A 12 1.32 -37.66 -24.99
N GLU A 13 0.57 -37.55 -23.89
CA GLU A 13 -0.28 -36.39 -23.70
C GLU A 13 0.65 -35.19 -23.69
N SER A 14 0.49 -34.30 -24.65
CA SER A 14 1.35 -33.15 -24.78
C SER A 14 1.23 -32.32 -23.51
N LEU A 15 2.34 -31.90 -22.90
CA LEU A 15 2.38 -31.00 -21.75
C LEU A 15 1.36 -29.84 -21.88
N GLY A 16 1.05 -29.46 -23.12
CA GLY A 16 0.02 -28.43 -23.40
C GLY A 16 -1.42 -28.88 -23.09
N SER A 17 -1.76 -30.17 -23.23
CA SER A 17 -3.12 -30.66 -22.89
C SER A 17 -3.30 -30.80 -21.40
N GLU A 18 -2.28 -31.22 -20.66
CA GLU A 18 -2.30 -31.29 -19.20
C GLU A 18 -2.38 -29.89 -18.58
N VAL A 19 -1.56 -28.95 -19.06
CA VAL A 19 -1.62 -27.54 -18.62
C VAL A 19 -2.99 -26.94 -18.91
N LYS A 20 -3.56 -27.21 -20.10
CA LYS A 20 -4.91 -26.74 -20.46
C LYS A 20 -5.98 -27.35 -19.57
N ALA A 21 -5.91 -28.64 -19.25
CA ALA A 21 -6.84 -29.32 -18.36
C ALA A 21 -6.77 -28.79 -16.92
N LEU A 22 -5.56 -28.55 -16.41
CA LEU A 22 -5.32 -27.94 -15.10
C LEU A 22 -5.84 -26.50 -15.03
N LEU A 23 -5.60 -25.69 -16.07
CA LEU A 23 -6.06 -24.31 -16.13
C LEU A 23 -7.60 -24.23 -16.26
N LEU A 24 -8.23 -25.10 -17.04
CA LEU A 24 -9.70 -25.09 -17.22
C LEU A 24 -10.43 -25.73 -16.02
N GLY A 25 -9.83 -26.71 -15.36
CA GLY A 25 -10.43 -27.35 -14.18
C GLY A 25 -10.46 -26.44 -12.96
N ASN A 26 -9.46 -25.58 -12.79
CA ASN A 26 -9.31 -24.70 -11.64
C ASN A 26 -9.25 -23.21 -12.04
N ILE A 27 -9.91 -22.84 -13.14
CA ILE A 27 -9.87 -21.47 -13.67
C ILE A 27 -10.34 -20.44 -12.63
N ARG A 28 -11.22 -20.84 -11.72
CA ARG A 28 -11.71 -19.99 -10.65
C ARG A 28 -10.60 -19.66 -9.65
N ASP A 29 -9.75 -20.64 -9.34
CA ASP A 29 -8.65 -20.45 -8.37
C ASP A 29 -7.49 -19.64 -8.99
N TYR A 30 -7.29 -19.78 -10.31
CA TYR A 30 -6.24 -19.06 -11.04
C TYR A 30 -6.71 -17.75 -11.69
N ALA A 31 -8.01 -17.45 -11.66
CA ALA A 31 -8.56 -16.26 -12.33
C ALA A 31 -7.88 -14.95 -11.91
N MET A 32 -7.53 -14.82 -10.62
CA MET A 32 -6.86 -13.63 -10.10
C MET A 32 -5.43 -13.49 -10.65
N TYR A 33 -4.67 -14.59 -10.74
CA TYR A 33 -3.33 -14.60 -11.31
C TYR A 33 -3.34 -14.34 -12.81
N ILE A 34 -4.31 -14.92 -13.53
CA ILE A 34 -4.50 -14.69 -14.97
C ILE A 34 -4.84 -13.23 -15.21
N ALA A 35 -5.78 -12.66 -14.44
CA ALA A 35 -6.14 -11.25 -14.54
C ALA A 35 -4.93 -10.34 -14.28
N LEU A 36 -4.11 -10.65 -13.27
CA LEU A 36 -2.89 -9.91 -12.99
C LEU A 36 -1.93 -9.91 -14.18
N VAL A 37 -1.65 -11.09 -14.76
CA VAL A 37 -0.76 -11.22 -15.94
C VAL A 37 -1.33 -10.46 -17.12
N VAL A 38 -2.62 -10.59 -17.40
CA VAL A 38 -3.30 -9.88 -18.50
C VAL A 38 -3.17 -8.37 -18.32
N ILE A 39 -3.40 -7.84 -17.12
CA ILE A 39 -3.25 -6.43 -16.80
C ILE A 39 -1.79 -5.99 -17.04
N PHE A 40 -0.81 -6.75 -16.55
CA PHE A 40 0.60 -6.44 -16.76
C PHE A 40 0.98 -6.37 -18.25
N VAL A 41 0.50 -7.33 -19.05
CA VAL A 41 0.75 -7.35 -20.50
C VAL A 41 0.11 -6.15 -21.17
N ILE A 42 -1.17 -5.86 -20.89
CA ILE A 42 -1.89 -4.73 -21.47
C ILE A 42 -1.15 -3.42 -21.16
N PHE A 43 -0.81 -3.17 -19.90
CA PHE A 43 -0.12 -1.92 -19.53
C PHE A 43 1.29 -1.85 -20.11
N THR A 44 2.02 -2.96 -20.18
CA THR A 44 3.35 -2.98 -20.79
C THR A 44 3.30 -2.61 -22.27
N VAL A 45 2.35 -3.17 -23.03
CA VAL A 45 2.17 -2.87 -24.44
C VAL A 45 1.67 -1.44 -24.64
N ALA A 46 0.64 -1.03 -23.89
CA ALA A 46 0.05 0.31 -24.01
C ALA A 46 1.04 1.43 -23.69
N THR A 47 1.96 1.21 -22.74
CA THR A 47 2.99 2.18 -22.34
C THR A 47 4.31 2.02 -23.09
N LYS A 48 4.37 1.17 -24.13
CA LYS A 48 5.59 0.86 -24.89
C LYS A 48 6.76 0.46 -23.99
N GLY A 49 6.49 -0.34 -22.95
CA GLY A 49 7.49 -0.83 -22.01
C GLY A 49 7.80 0.11 -20.82
N LEU A 50 7.30 1.33 -20.80
CA LEU A 50 7.53 2.26 -19.67
C LEU A 50 6.98 1.70 -18.35
N PHE A 51 5.92 0.91 -18.40
CA PHE A 51 5.33 0.26 -17.22
C PHE A 51 6.34 -0.61 -16.46
N LEU A 52 7.18 -1.38 -17.16
CA LEU A 52 8.24 -2.23 -16.59
C LEU A 52 9.59 -1.52 -16.42
N SER A 53 9.66 -0.22 -16.68
CA SER A 53 10.90 0.52 -16.47
C SER A 53 11.33 0.49 -15.00
N SER A 54 12.64 0.45 -14.74
CA SER A 54 13.21 0.45 -13.39
C SER A 54 12.70 1.61 -12.54
N ARG A 55 12.53 2.79 -13.14
CA ARG A 55 11.98 3.97 -12.47
C ARG A 55 10.54 3.74 -12.00
N ASN A 56 9.69 3.16 -12.84
CA ASN A 56 8.30 2.89 -12.47
C ASN A 56 8.20 1.81 -11.41
N LEU A 57 9.02 0.75 -11.50
CA LEU A 57 9.07 -0.31 -10.49
C LEU A 57 9.51 0.23 -9.13
N ILE A 58 10.55 1.07 -9.09
CA ILE A 58 11.00 1.72 -7.85
C ILE A 58 9.88 2.60 -7.28
N ASN A 59 9.19 3.37 -8.12
CA ASN A 59 8.07 4.20 -7.67
C ASN A 59 6.93 3.35 -7.10
N LEU A 60 6.60 2.21 -7.70
CA LEU A 60 5.59 1.28 -7.19
C LEU A 60 5.99 0.71 -5.82
N VAL A 61 7.25 0.30 -5.67
CA VAL A 61 7.78 -0.20 -4.38
C VAL A 61 7.70 0.89 -3.32
N ASN A 62 8.11 2.11 -3.63
CA ASN A 62 8.06 3.25 -2.71
C ASN A 62 6.62 3.59 -2.31
N GLN A 63 5.68 3.61 -3.27
CA GLN A 63 4.26 3.84 -3.00
C GLN A 63 3.63 2.72 -2.18
N THR A 64 4.04 1.47 -2.40
CA THR A 64 3.55 0.34 -1.61
C THR A 64 4.17 0.31 -0.22
N GLY A 65 5.41 0.78 -0.08
CA GLY A 65 6.15 0.76 1.18
C GLY A 65 5.44 1.50 2.32
N TYR A 66 4.95 2.72 2.07
CA TYR A 66 4.22 3.45 3.12
C TYR A 66 2.89 2.78 3.49
N VAL A 67 2.20 2.20 2.50
CA VAL A 67 0.96 1.44 2.74
C VAL A 67 1.24 0.20 3.61
N ALA A 68 2.36 -0.49 3.36
CA ALA A 68 2.77 -1.64 4.15
C ALA A 68 3.04 -1.26 5.63
N VAL A 69 3.71 -0.14 5.87
CA VAL A 69 3.92 0.38 7.25
C VAL A 69 2.60 0.69 7.93
N LEU A 70 1.66 1.37 7.24
CA LEU A 70 0.34 1.65 7.77
C LEU A 70 -0.45 0.36 8.04
N ALA A 71 -0.33 -0.65 7.17
CA ALA A 71 -0.99 -1.95 7.33
C ALA A 71 -0.50 -2.70 8.59
N ILE A 72 0.78 -2.61 8.93
CA ILE A 72 1.32 -3.17 10.19
C ILE A 72 0.63 -2.50 11.39
N GLY A 73 0.53 -1.17 11.40
CA GLY A 73 -0.18 -0.44 12.46
C GLY A 73 -1.66 -0.82 12.54
N MET A 74 -2.33 -0.92 11.39
CA MET A 74 -3.74 -1.35 11.32
C MET A 74 -3.94 -2.78 11.82
N THR A 75 -2.99 -3.68 11.58
CA THR A 75 -3.07 -5.05 12.07
C THR A 75 -3.17 -5.10 13.61
N LEU A 76 -2.40 -4.25 14.32
CA LEU A 76 -2.47 -4.17 15.78
C LEU A 76 -3.86 -3.70 16.26
N ILE A 77 -4.46 -2.74 15.56
CA ILE A 77 -5.81 -2.24 15.88
C ILE A 77 -6.88 -3.31 15.61
N LEU A 78 -6.72 -4.08 14.53
CA LEU A 78 -7.63 -5.18 14.20
C LEU A 78 -7.55 -6.35 15.20
N ILE A 79 -6.37 -6.63 15.74
CA ILE A 79 -6.19 -7.67 16.79
C ILE A 79 -7.05 -7.36 18.02
N ILE A 80 -7.17 -6.09 18.40
CA ILE A 80 -8.04 -5.66 19.51
C ILE A 80 -9.51 -5.46 19.07
N LYS A 81 -9.86 -5.93 17.86
CA LYS A 81 -11.22 -5.86 17.28
C LYS A 81 -11.76 -4.45 17.12
N HIS A 82 -10.88 -3.48 16.90
CA HIS A 82 -11.26 -2.12 16.56
C HIS A 82 -10.92 -1.82 15.08
N ILE A 83 -11.55 -0.80 14.53
CA ILE A 83 -11.31 -0.30 13.17
C ILE A 83 -10.92 1.16 13.28
N ASP A 84 -9.79 1.54 12.67
CA ASP A 84 -9.37 2.94 12.55
C ASP A 84 -9.54 3.42 11.11
N LEU A 85 -10.54 4.28 10.90
CA LEU A 85 -10.82 4.91 9.61
C LEU A 85 -9.99 6.18 9.39
N SER A 86 -9.33 6.70 10.41
CA SER A 86 -8.61 7.98 10.35
C SER A 86 -7.18 7.85 9.85
N VAL A 87 -6.59 6.64 9.90
CA VAL A 87 -5.16 6.38 9.68
C VAL A 87 -4.63 7.02 8.39
N GLY A 88 -5.35 6.93 7.27
CA GLY A 88 -4.93 7.50 5.99
C GLY A 88 -4.87 9.03 6.01
N PHE A 89 -5.86 9.70 6.62
CA PHE A 89 -5.89 11.16 6.71
C PHE A 89 -4.92 11.70 7.76
N VAL A 90 -4.70 10.97 8.85
CA VAL A 90 -3.66 11.28 9.85
C VAL A 90 -2.28 11.21 9.20
N ALA A 91 -2.00 10.15 8.44
CA ALA A 91 -0.75 10.01 7.69
C ALA A 91 -0.58 11.14 6.66
N GLY A 92 -1.63 11.47 5.91
CA GLY A 92 -1.62 12.60 4.97
C GLY A 92 -1.36 13.95 5.66
N PHE A 93 -2.03 14.20 6.78
CA PHE A 93 -1.88 15.44 7.57
C PHE A 93 -0.46 15.58 8.15
N THR A 94 0.05 14.52 8.78
CA THR A 94 1.41 14.53 9.33
C THR A 94 2.46 14.64 8.22
N GLY A 95 2.23 14.01 7.07
CA GLY A 95 3.06 14.16 5.88
C GLY A 95 3.07 15.60 5.32
N ALA A 96 1.91 16.27 5.30
CA ALA A 96 1.82 17.67 4.89
C ALA A 96 2.59 18.60 5.86
N ILE A 97 2.48 18.35 7.18
CA ILE A 97 3.29 19.09 8.18
C ILE A 97 4.79 18.87 7.91
N ALA A 98 5.23 17.62 7.68
CA ALA A 98 6.62 17.33 7.35
C ALA A 98 7.10 18.13 6.14
N ALA A 99 6.31 18.12 5.06
CA ALA A 99 6.64 18.83 3.83
C ALA A 99 6.77 20.34 4.05
N ILE A 100 5.86 20.96 4.81
CA ILE A 100 5.90 22.39 5.12
C ILE A 100 7.11 22.76 6.00
N LEU A 101 7.44 21.95 7.00
CA LEU A 101 8.62 22.17 7.85
C LEU A 101 9.90 22.09 7.02
N LEU A 102 9.99 21.13 6.11
CA LEU A 102 11.12 20.98 5.18
C LEU A 102 11.22 22.16 4.20
N MET A 103 10.08 22.67 3.71
CA MET A 103 10.07 23.88 2.88
C MET A 103 10.52 25.13 3.62
N LYS A 104 10.23 25.21 4.94
CA LYS A 104 10.72 26.29 5.82
C LYS A 104 12.21 26.15 6.19
N GLY A 105 12.91 25.16 5.64
CA GLY A 105 14.34 24.94 5.87
C GLY A 105 14.68 24.20 7.17
N TRP A 106 13.71 23.56 7.81
CA TRP A 106 14.00 22.75 9.01
C TRP A 106 14.87 21.55 8.67
N ASN A 107 15.72 21.18 9.63
CA ASN A 107 16.56 20.00 9.48
C ASN A 107 15.70 18.71 9.48
N VAL A 108 15.95 17.82 8.52
CA VAL A 108 15.23 16.53 8.38
C VAL A 108 15.23 15.76 9.69
N TRP A 109 16.35 15.74 10.41
CA TRP A 109 16.49 15.04 11.68
C TRP A 109 15.63 15.61 12.83
N LEU A 110 15.17 16.85 12.72
CA LEU A 110 14.20 17.45 13.63
C LEU A 110 12.77 17.25 13.14
N VAL A 111 12.55 17.24 11.83
CA VAL A 111 11.22 17.03 11.25
C VAL A 111 10.70 15.63 11.53
N ILE A 112 11.52 14.59 11.38
CA ILE A 112 11.12 13.21 11.62
C ILE A 112 10.53 13.02 13.03
N PRO A 113 11.24 13.32 14.13
CA PRO A 113 10.69 13.13 15.47
C PRO A 113 9.47 14.03 15.75
N THR A 114 9.43 15.23 15.17
CA THR A 114 8.27 16.13 15.32
C THR A 114 7.02 15.52 14.71
N VAL A 115 7.10 14.97 13.51
CA VAL A 115 5.97 14.34 12.82
C VAL A 115 5.55 13.04 13.51
N LEU A 116 6.50 12.26 13.98
CA LEU A 116 6.20 11.06 14.78
C LEU A 116 5.48 11.43 16.09
N ALA A 117 5.95 12.47 16.78
CA ALA A 117 5.27 12.97 17.97
C ALA A 117 3.84 13.44 17.69
N CYS A 118 3.60 14.14 16.58
CA CYS A 118 2.26 14.50 16.14
C CYS A 118 1.37 13.27 15.94
N GLY A 119 1.86 12.23 15.26
CA GLY A 119 1.12 10.97 15.07
C GLY A 119 0.80 10.28 16.40
N VAL A 120 1.76 10.23 17.32
CA VAL A 120 1.56 9.67 18.67
C VAL A 120 0.51 10.46 19.44
N LEU A 121 0.54 11.79 19.41
CA LEU A 121 -0.46 12.65 20.09
C LEU A 121 -1.87 12.39 19.56
N VAL A 122 -2.03 12.24 18.24
CA VAL A 122 -3.32 11.87 17.64
C VAL A 122 -3.78 10.50 18.13
N GLY A 123 -2.88 9.51 18.14
CA GLY A 123 -3.20 8.17 18.63
C GLY A 123 -3.58 8.16 20.12
N VAL A 124 -2.86 8.89 20.97
CA VAL A 124 -3.17 9.05 22.39
C VAL A 124 -4.52 9.72 22.58
N TYR A 125 -4.81 10.78 21.84
CA TYR A 125 -6.11 11.46 21.89
C TYR A 125 -7.27 10.53 21.53
N GLN A 126 -7.17 9.82 20.41
CA GLN A 126 -8.21 8.87 19.98
C GLN A 126 -8.32 7.68 20.96
N GLY A 127 -7.18 7.15 21.40
CA GLY A 127 -7.14 6.08 22.38
C GLY A 127 -7.78 6.49 23.72
N PHE A 128 -7.58 7.73 24.17
CA PHE A 128 -8.21 8.27 25.37
C PHE A 128 -9.75 8.33 25.22
N LEU A 129 -10.27 8.80 24.08
CA LEU A 129 -11.71 8.84 23.82
C LEU A 129 -12.33 7.44 23.87
N VAL A 130 -11.67 6.45 23.30
CA VAL A 130 -12.16 5.07 23.27
C VAL A 130 -12.08 4.41 24.65
N THR A 131 -10.95 4.54 25.34
CA THR A 131 -10.69 3.76 26.57
C THR A 131 -11.25 4.41 27.82
N LYS A 132 -11.18 5.74 27.95
CA LYS A 132 -11.61 6.48 29.15
C LYS A 132 -13.02 7.03 29.01
N ILE A 133 -13.34 7.66 27.90
CA ILE A 133 -14.67 8.24 27.65
C ILE A 133 -15.68 7.16 27.18
N LYS A 134 -15.16 5.98 26.71
CA LYS A 134 -15.97 4.84 26.24
C LYS A 134 -16.75 5.14 24.95
N VAL A 135 -16.26 6.06 24.13
CA VAL A 135 -16.83 6.29 22.79
C VAL A 135 -16.46 5.07 21.90
N PRO A 136 -17.41 4.51 21.13
CA PRO A 136 -17.09 3.42 20.20
C PRO A 136 -15.95 3.81 19.25
N ALA A 137 -14.96 2.90 19.06
CA ALA A 137 -13.78 3.17 18.27
C ALA A 137 -14.12 3.62 16.83
N PHE A 138 -15.11 2.99 16.21
CA PHE A 138 -15.61 3.37 14.89
C PHE A 138 -16.05 4.84 14.82
N VAL A 139 -16.81 5.30 15.82
CA VAL A 139 -17.32 6.68 15.87
C VAL A 139 -16.16 7.66 16.06
N THR A 140 -15.23 7.35 16.99
CA THR A 140 -14.06 8.18 17.27
C THR A 140 -13.18 8.33 16.03
N THR A 141 -12.88 7.23 15.34
CA THR A 141 -11.99 7.25 14.18
C THR A 141 -12.66 7.82 12.94
N LEU A 142 -13.99 7.65 12.79
CA LEU A 142 -14.75 8.32 11.74
C LEU A 142 -14.74 9.85 11.93
N ALA A 143 -14.99 10.32 13.14
CA ALA A 143 -14.87 11.75 13.46
C ALA A 143 -13.45 12.26 13.21
N GLY A 144 -12.42 11.49 13.63
CA GLY A 144 -11.02 11.77 13.36
C GLY A 144 -10.73 11.87 11.86
N MET A 145 -11.26 10.96 11.06
CA MET A 145 -11.13 10.99 9.61
C MET A 145 -11.58 12.33 9.01
N PHE A 146 -12.77 12.83 9.40
CA PHE A 146 -13.27 14.11 8.90
C PHE A 146 -12.46 15.30 9.41
N ILE A 147 -12.06 15.29 10.69
CA ILE A 147 -11.23 16.33 11.28
C ILE A 147 -9.89 16.42 10.53
N PHE A 148 -9.16 15.31 10.40
CA PHE A 148 -7.85 15.32 9.76
C PHE A 148 -7.93 15.55 8.25
N ARG A 149 -9.00 15.13 7.58
CA ARG A 149 -9.29 15.51 6.20
C ARG A 149 -9.45 17.03 6.05
N GLY A 150 -10.23 17.64 6.93
CA GLY A 150 -10.42 19.10 6.95
C GLY A 150 -9.11 19.85 7.25
N LEU A 151 -8.36 19.41 8.26
CA LEU A 151 -7.06 19.98 8.61
C LEU A 151 -6.05 19.84 7.46
N LEU A 152 -5.98 18.67 6.81
CA LEU A 152 -5.15 18.45 5.64
C LEU A 152 -5.52 19.44 4.53
N SER A 153 -6.80 19.60 4.23
CA SER A 153 -7.28 20.55 3.22
C SER A 153 -6.89 21.99 3.56
N LEU A 154 -7.05 22.41 4.82
CA LEU A 154 -6.66 23.75 5.28
C LEU A 154 -5.16 24.01 5.14
N VAL A 155 -4.35 23.03 5.54
CA VAL A 155 -2.88 23.15 5.50
C VAL A 155 -2.35 23.15 4.07
N THR A 156 -3.04 22.50 3.13
CA THR A 156 -2.64 22.44 1.71
C THR A 156 -3.36 23.46 0.81
N ALA A 157 -4.39 24.15 1.30
CA ALA A 157 -5.24 25.05 0.51
C ALA A 157 -4.48 26.18 -0.20
N GLY A 158 -3.36 26.63 0.36
CA GLY A 158 -2.54 27.69 -0.24
C GLY A 158 -1.42 27.21 -1.17
N THR A 159 -1.15 25.89 -1.22
CA THR A 159 0.03 25.34 -1.89
C THR A 159 -0.28 24.40 -3.04
N GLY A 160 -1.51 23.89 -3.13
CA GLY A 160 -1.90 22.87 -4.10
C GLY A 160 -1.03 21.60 -3.94
N THR A 161 0.00 21.47 -4.75
CA THR A 161 1.02 20.42 -4.63
C THR A 161 2.23 20.92 -3.86
N ILE A 162 2.57 20.27 -2.76
CA ILE A 162 3.76 20.61 -1.96
C ILE A 162 4.97 19.87 -2.55
N ILE A 163 5.90 20.62 -3.14
CA ILE A 163 7.13 20.07 -3.72
C ILE A 163 8.28 20.25 -2.72
N VAL A 164 8.74 19.14 -2.14
CA VAL A 164 9.89 19.13 -1.24
C VAL A 164 11.17 18.95 -2.05
N ARG A 165 12.08 19.93 -2.00
CA ARG A 165 13.38 19.91 -2.70
C ARG A 165 14.58 19.65 -1.77
N ASN A 166 14.33 19.18 -0.56
CA ASN A 166 15.40 18.88 0.40
C ASN A 166 16.17 17.61 -0.03
N ARG A 167 17.45 17.79 -0.37
CA ARG A 167 18.30 16.71 -0.89
C ARG A 167 18.42 15.53 0.09
N THR A 168 18.60 15.81 1.36
CA THR A 168 18.73 14.77 2.40
C THR A 168 17.44 13.96 2.51
N PHE A 169 16.28 14.62 2.48
CA PHE A 169 14.98 13.95 2.51
C PHE A 169 14.76 13.09 1.27
N LEU A 170 15.10 13.61 0.08
CA LEU A 170 14.97 12.85 -1.17
C LEU A 170 15.90 11.61 -1.19
N GLN A 171 17.11 11.72 -0.66
CA GLN A 171 18.03 10.58 -0.56
C GLN A 171 17.51 9.52 0.41
N LEU A 172 16.93 9.92 1.54
CA LEU A 172 16.32 8.98 2.49
C LEU A 172 15.05 8.31 1.92
N SER A 173 14.27 9.05 1.12
CA SER A 173 13.00 8.57 0.57
C SER A 173 13.20 7.71 -0.68
N ASN A 174 14.08 8.12 -1.59
CA ASN A 174 14.22 7.50 -2.91
C ASN A 174 15.53 6.70 -3.08
N GLY A 175 16.47 6.81 -2.13
CA GLY A 175 17.73 6.07 -2.14
C GLY A 175 18.80 6.56 -3.13
N TYR A 176 18.61 7.76 -3.75
CA TYR A 176 19.59 8.40 -4.65
C TYR A 176 19.47 9.91 -4.68
#